data_13633185e663aea900c5fd5ce08cf1bc
#
_entry.id   13633185e663aea900c5fd5ce08cf1bc
#
_cell.length_a   1.000
_cell.length_b   1.000
_cell.length_c   1.000
_cell.angle_alpha   90.00
_cell.angle_beta   90.00
_cell.angle_gamma   90.00
#
_symmetry.space_group_name_H-M   'P 1'
#
loop_
_entity.id
_entity.type
_entity.pdbx_description
1 polymer ?
#
loop_
_entity_poly.entity_id
_entity_poly.type
_entity_poly.pdbx_seq_one_letter_code
_entity_poly.pdbx_strand_id
1 'polypeptide(L)'
;DVRAFAAQCYVANTEASAEFVKAAAAEFGTIDFLVNNAGITRDQLILRMKEDDWDSVIDTNLKGAWNFSKAVLRPMMKNENGGSIVNITSVSGVVGMLGQTNYSASKAGMIGLTKALAKEVASRNITVNALALGLVETEMASEMNAEYREKILSQIPLGRLGNVQETAEIVCFLLSPAAAYITGEVINANGGLAM
;
A
#
# COMPACT_ATOMS: atom_id res chain seq x y z
N ASP A 1 27.46 -0.01 -0.26
CA ASP A 1 26.88 -0.71 0.90
C ASP A 1 25.74 0.15 1.44
N VAL A 2 24.59 -0.47 1.70
CA VAL A 2 23.41 0.19 2.27
C VAL A 2 23.25 -0.31 3.71
N ARG A 3 23.09 0.61 4.68
CA ARG A 3 22.70 0.23 6.05
C ARG A 3 21.24 -0.25 6.03
N ALA A 4 20.97 -1.36 6.71
CA ALA A 4 19.64 -1.92 6.84
C ALA A 4 19.33 -2.27 8.30
N PHE A 5 18.08 -2.08 8.70
CA PHE A 5 17.51 -2.52 9.96
C PHE A 5 16.25 -3.32 9.67
N ALA A 6 16.13 -4.48 10.28
CA ALA A 6 14.96 -5.35 10.15
C ALA A 6 14.54 -5.86 11.54
N ALA A 7 13.24 -5.84 11.79
CA ALA A 7 12.65 -6.42 12.99
C ALA A 7 11.26 -6.99 12.67
N GLN A 8 10.88 -8.03 13.38
CA GLN A 8 9.55 -8.59 13.27
C GLN A 8 8.52 -7.63 13.88
N CYS A 9 7.48 -7.30 13.11
CA CYS A 9 6.40 -6.45 13.56
C CYS A 9 5.06 -6.92 12.97
N TYR A 10 4.07 -7.14 13.84
CA TYR A 10 2.69 -7.35 13.41
C TYR A 10 2.03 -5.99 13.19
N VAL A 11 1.84 -5.61 11.94
CA VAL A 11 1.43 -4.25 11.54
C VAL A 11 0.07 -3.81 12.11
N ALA A 12 -0.84 -4.76 12.40
CA ALA A 12 -2.13 -4.46 13.04
C ALA A 12 -2.01 -4.10 14.52
N ASN A 13 -0.85 -4.34 15.16
CA ASN A 13 -0.60 -3.94 16.54
C ASN A 13 -0.03 -2.51 16.58
N THR A 14 -0.80 -1.60 17.17
CA THR A 14 -0.46 -0.16 17.21
C THR A 14 0.81 0.13 17.99
N GLU A 15 1.00 -0.55 19.14
CA GLU A 15 2.17 -0.37 20.00
C GLU A 15 3.43 -0.89 19.32
N ALA A 16 3.38 -2.11 18.77
CA ALA A 16 4.50 -2.71 18.03
C ALA A 16 4.93 -1.83 16.83
N SER A 17 3.96 -1.29 16.08
CA SER A 17 4.24 -0.36 14.97
C SER A 17 4.92 0.91 15.44
N ALA A 18 4.50 1.48 16.56
CA ALA A 18 5.12 2.67 17.14
C ALA A 18 6.55 2.39 17.66
N GLU A 19 6.77 1.25 18.29
CA GLU A 19 8.09 0.82 18.76
C GLU A 19 9.05 0.55 17.59
N PHE A 20 8.58 -0.09 16.53
CA PHE A 20 9.38 -0.29 15.31
C PHE A 20 9.85 1.04 14.71
N VAL A 21 8.93 1.99 14.55
CA VAL A 21 9.25 3.32 14.01
C VAL A 21 10.21 4.07 14.91
N LYS A 22 10.03 3.97 16.23
CA LYS A 22 10.96 4.58 17.20
C LYS A 22 12.36 3.97 17.11
N ALA A 23 12.48 2.66 16.97
CA ALA A 23 13.76 1.98 16.80
C ALA A 23 14.45 2.36 15.49
N ALA A 24 13.71 2.42 14.36
CA ALA A 24 14.24 2.86 13.08
C ALA A 24 14.72 4.31 13.12
N ALA A 25 13.95 5.22 13.74
CA ALA A 25 14.36 6.60 13.92
C ALA A 25 15.60 6.75 14.82
N ALA A 26 15.76 5.91 15.84
CA ALA A 26 16.96 5.89 16.68
C ALA A 26 18.19 5.41 15.91
N GLU A 27 18.03 4.43 15.01
CA GLU A 27 19.12 3.86 14.21
C GLU A 27 19.58 4.81 13.09
N PHE A 28 18.65 5.49 12.41
CA PHE A 28 18.95 6.27 11.21
C PHE A 28 18.87 7.79 11.41
N GLY A 29 18.31 8.26 12.53
CA GLY A 29 18.15 9.68 12.85
C GLY A 29 16.85 10.29 12.31
N THR A 30 16.51 10.04 11.05
CA THR A 30 15.29 10.56 10.39
C THR A 30 14.50 9.43 9.74
N ILE A 31 13.24 9.72 9.41
CA ILE A 31 12.42 8.88 8.53
C ILE A 31 11.89 9.79 7.43
N ASP A 32 12.37 9.57 6.21
CA ASP A 32 12.03 10.39 5.06
C ASP A 32 10.88 9.78 4.26
N PHE A 33 10.79 8.44 4.23
CA PHE A 33 9.84 7.71 3.42
C PHE A 33 9.15 6.60 4.20
N LEU A 34 7.87 6.39 3.87
CA LEU A 34 7.10 5.23 4.32
C LEU A 34 6.43 4.57 3.12
N VAL A 35 6.60 3.25 2.98
CA VAL A 35 5.84 2.44 2.03
C VAL A 35 4.98 1.45 2.81
N ASN A 36 3.68 1.67 2.84
CA ASN A 36 2.71 0.73 3.41
C ASN A 36 2.39 -0.35 2.36
N ASN A 37 3.19 -1.42 2.37
CA ASN A 37 3.07 -2.53 1.41
C ASN A 37 2.45 -3.79 2.04
N ALA A 38 2.55 -3.97 3.35
CA ALA A 38 2.04 -5.14 4.04
C ALA A 38 0.55 -5.38 3.72
N GLY A 39 0.21 -6.59 3.35
CA GLY A 39 -1.17 -6.95 3.02
C GLY A 39 -1.36 -8.44 2.84
N ILE A 40 -2.56 -8.88 3.12
CA ILE A 40 -3.02 -10.27 2.94
C ILE A 40 -4.34 -10.30 2.19
N THR A 41 -4.65 -11.45 1.62
CA THR A 41 -5.96 -11.79 1.05
C THR A 41 -6.57 -12.95 1.82
N ARG A 42 -7.90 -12.98 1.93
CA ARG A 42 -8.72 -14.09 2.41
C ARG A 42 -10.00 -14.11 1.58
N ASP A 43 -9.84 -14.58 0.33
CA ASP A 43 -10.87 -14.49 -0.69
C ASP A 43 -11.97 -15.51 -0.45
N GLN A 44 -13.20 -15.06 -0.39
CA GLN A 44 -14.38 -15.89 -0.26
C GLN A 44 -15.64 -15.09 -0.66
N LEU A 45 -16.64 -15.78 -1.21
CA LEU A 45 -17.95 -15.16 -1.41
C LEU A 45 -18.53 -14.72 -0.06
N ILE A 46 -19.19 -13.57 -0.02
CA ILE A 46 -19.64 -12.94 1.22
C ILE A 46 -20.49 -13.85 2.11
N LEU A 47 -21.33 -14.71 1.52
CA LEU A 47 -22.15 -15.67 2.27
C LEU A 47 -21.37 -16.77 2.98
N ARG A 48 -20.09 -16.96 2.63
CA ARG A 48 -19.21 -17.98 3.20
C ARG A 48 -18.01 -17.38 3.92
N MET A 49 -17.81 -16.07 3.79
CA MET A 49 -16.72 -15.36 4.44
C MET A 49 -16.93 -15.38 5.96
N LYS A 50 -15.91 -15.78 6.68
CA LYS A 50 -15.91 -15.76 8.16
C LYS A 50 -15.52 -14.36 8.64
N GLU A 51 -15.99 -14.01 9.84
CA GLU A 51 -15.64 -12.77 10.50
C GLU A 51 -14.11 -12.63 10.68
N ASP A 52 -13.43 -13.70 11.10
CA ASP A 52 -11.97 -13.75 11.24
C ASP A 52 -11.24 -13.44 9.91
N ASP A 53 -11.79 -13.90 8.76
CA ASP A 53 -11.21 -13.60 7.44
C ASP A 53 -11.40 -12.12 7.08
N TRP A 54 -12.52 -11.54 7.44
CA TRP A 54 -12.78 -10.12 7.29
C TRP A 54 -11.85 -9.29 8.17
N ASP A 55 -11.85 -9.56 9.47
CA ASP A 55 -11.09 -8.80 10.46
C ASP A 55 -9.60 -8.85 10.20
N SER A 56 -9.04 -10.04 9.89
CA SER A 56 -7.62 -10.18 9.60
C SER A 56 -7.17 -9.36 8.40
N VAL A 57 -8.01 -9.25 7.35
CA VAL A 57 -7.70 -8.45 6.16
C VAL A 57 -7.81 -6.96 6.46
N ILE A 58 -8.86 -6.52 7.14
CA ILE A 58 -9.03 -5.11 7.53
C ILE A 58 -7.92 -4.66 8.48
N ASP A 59 -7.63 -5.45 9.49
CA ASP A 59 -6.61 -5.14 10.49
C ASP A 59 -5.21 -5.08 9.87
N THR A 60 -4.85 -6.04 9.02
CA THR A 60 -3.53 -6.04 8.39
C THR A 60 -3.41 -4.94 7.35
N ASN A 61 -4.32 -4.88 6.37
CA ASN A 61 -4.17 -4.03 5.21
C ASN A 61 -4.45 -2.55 5.53
N LEU A 62 -5.55 -2.27 6.23
CA LEU A 62 -5.99 -0.89 6.45
C LEU A 62 -5.50 -0.32 7.77
N LYS A 63 -5.76 -1.02 8.88
CA LYS A 63 -5.32 -0.55 10.20
C LYS A 63 -3.80 -0.56 10.32
N GLY A 64 -3.11 -1.56 9.72
CA GLY A 64 -1.66 -1.59 9.64
C GLY A 64 -1.09 -0.36 8.94
N ALA A 65 -1.64 0.03 7.80
CA ALA A 65 -1.23 1.25 7.09
C ALA A 65 -1.49 2.52 7.92
N TRP A 66 -2.62 2.58 8.62
CA TRP A 66 -2.93 3.68 9.54
C TRP A 66 -1.95 3.74 10.72
N ASN A 67 -1.62 2.59 11.34
CA ASN A 67 -0.68 2.50 12.45
C ASN A 67 0.70 3.08 12.09
N PHE A 68 1.28 2.59 10.97
CA PHE A 68 2.58 3.06 10.53
C PHE A 68 2.54 4.52 10.07
N SER A 69 1.50 4.93 9.33
CA SER A 69 1.34 6.33 8.94
C SER A 69 1.31 7.25 10.16
N LYS A 70 0.51 6.92 11.18
CA LYS A 70 0.45 7.67 12.43
C LYS A 70 1.80 7.71 13.16
N ALA A 71 2.50 6.60 13.21
CA ALA A 71 3.77 6.48 13.94
C ALA A 71 4.89 7.32 13.31
N VAL A 72 4.96 7.38 11.96
CA VAL A 72 6.03 8.10 11.25
C VAL A 72 5.82 9.62 11.20
N LEU A 73 4.60 10.14 11.41
CA LEU A 73 4.33 11.57 11.26
C LEU A 73 5.22 12.45 12.14
N ARG A 74 5.37 12.10 13.44
CA ARG A 74 6.19 12.90 14.36
C ARG A 74 7.67 12.98 13.94
N PRO A 75 8.36 11.86 13.61
CA PRO A 75 9.71 11.94 13.06
C PRO A 75 9.77 12.65 11.71
N MET A 76 8.84 12.41 10.77
CA MET A 76 8.83 13.10 9.47
C MET A 76 8.62 14.62 9.61
N MET A 77 7.75 15.08 10.50
CA MET A 77 7.51 16.52 10.73
C MET A 77 8.71 17.26 11.33
N LYS A 78 9.69 16.53 11.90
CA LYS A 78 10.95 17.12 12.38
C LYS A 78 11.99 17.27 11.27
N ASN A 79 11.79 16.61 10.14
CA ASN A 79 12.63 16.74 8.98
C ASN A 79 12.27 18.04 8.23
N GLU A 80 13.22 18.94 8.04
CA GLU A 80 13.03 20.22 7.33
C GLU A 80 12.55 20.03 5.89
N ASN A 81 12.93 18.93 5.27
CA ASN A 81 12.54 18.56 3.91
C ASN A 81 11.17 17.86 3.83
N GLY A 82 10.51 17.60 4.97
CA GLY A 82 9.26 16.85 4.99
C GLY A 82 9.48 15.35 4.76
N GLY A 83 8.63 14.73 3.95
CA GLY A 83 8.71 13.30 3.64
C GLY A 83 7.67 12.83 2.63
N SER A 84 7.67 11.55 2.31
CA SER A 84 6.69 10.96 1.40
C SER A 84 6.16 9.63 1.92
N ILE A 85 4.84 9.44 1.81
CA ILE A 85 4.14 8.19 2.17
C ILE A 85 3.50 7.62 0.91
N VAL A 86 3.78 6.35 0.61
CA VAL A 86 3.15 5.61 -0.48
C VAL A 86 2.37 4.43 0.10
N ASN A 87 1.07 4.40 -0.16
CA ASN A 87 0.18 3.33 0.23
C ASN A 87 -0.07 2.39 -0.95
N ILE A 88 0.35 1.13 -0.84
CA ILE A 88 0.13 0.14 -1.89
C ILE A 88 -1.30 -0.39 -1.79
N THR A 89 -2.14 0.12 -2.68
CA THR A 89 -3.51 -0.34 -2.83
C THR A 89 -3.64 -1.31 -4.02
N SER A 90 -4.83 -1.48 -4.55
CA SER A 90 -5.11 -2.44 -5.62
C SER A 90 -6.22 -1.93 -6.53
N VAL A 91 -6.23 -2.41 -7.76
CA VAL A 91 -7.38 -2.30 -8.66
C VAL A 91 -8.67 -2.80 -7.98
N SER A 92 -8.57 -3.82 -7.12
CA SER A 92 -9.71 -4.32 -6.33
C SER A 92 -10.31 -3.26 -5.40
N GLY A 93 -9.50 -2.31 -4.93
CA GLY A 93 -9.98 -1.16 -4.14
C GLY A 93 -10.62 -0.06 -4.98
N VAL A 94 -10.39 -0.06 -6.29
CA VAL A 94 -10.94 0.94 -7.23
C VAL A 94 -12.26 0.47 -7.82
N VAL A 95 -12.31 -0.78 -8.33
CA VAL A 95 -13.48 -1.29 -9.06
C VAL A 95 -14.22 -2.42 -8.35
N GLY A 96 -13.66 -2.96 -7.26
CA GLY A 96 -14.19 -4.16 -6.59
C GLY A 96 -13.88 -5.44 -7.36
N MET A 97 -13.76 -6.57 -6.64
CA MET A 97 -13.55 -7.88 -7.25
C MET A 97 -14.44 -8.93 -6.59
N LEU A 98 -14.95 -9.84 -7.40
CA LEU A 98 -15.76 -10.96 -6.93
C LEU A 98 -14.96 -11.81 -5.92
N GLY A 99 -15.60 -12.11 -4.77
CA GLY A 99 -14.97 -12.90 -3.71
C GLY A 99 -13.99 -12.12 -2.81
N GLN A 100 -13.81 -10.82 -3.04
CA GLN A 100 -12.86 -9.96 -2.34
C GLN A 100 -13.53 -8.81 -1.57
N THR A 101 -14.68 -9.04 -0.96
CA THR A 101 -15.39 -7.95 -0.26
C THR A 101 -14.55 -7.33 0.86
N ASN A 102 -13.82 -8.15 1.65
CA ASN A 102 -12.87 -7.71 2.67
C ASN A 102 -11.64 -6.99 2.07
N TYR A 103 -11.00 -7.60 1.08
CA TYR A 103 -9.81 -7.04 0.45
C TYR A 103 -10.12 -5.74 -0.29
N SER A 104 -11.18 -5.72 -1.10
CA SER A 104 -11.64 -4.52 -1.80
C SER A 104 -11.98 -3.39 -0.81
N ALA A 105 -12.68 -3.69 0.29
CA ALA A 105 -13.00 -2.72 1.33
C ALA A 105 -11.72 -2.17 1.98
N SER A 106 -10.74 -3.03 2.31
CA SER A 106 -9.48 -2.61 2.91
C SER A 106 -8.67 -1.69 1.98
N LYS A 107 -8.59 -2.03 0.69
CA LYS A 107 -7.83 -1.26 -0.32
C LYS A 107 -8.55 0.03 -0.72
N ALA A 108 -9.88 0.05 -0.76
CA ALA A 108 -10.67 1.28 -0.90
C ALA A 108 -10.53 2.19 0.33
N GLY A 109 -10.51 1.62 1.54
CA GLY A 109 -10.23 2.34 2.78
C GLY A 109 -8.87 3.01 2.77
N MET A 110 -7.83 2.35 2.23
CA MET A 110 -6.50 2.96 2.05
C MET A 110 -6.53 4.17 1.11
N ILE A 111 -7.36 4.15 0.07
CA ILE A 111 -7.57 5.31 -0.83
C ILE A 111 -8.15 6.49 -0.04
N GLY A 112 -9.17 6.23 0.78
CA GLY A 112 -9.76 7.24 1.67
C GLY A 112 -8.75 7.79 2.68
N LEU A 113 -7.99 6.91 3.34
CA LEU A 113 -6.92 7.25 4.26
C LEU A 113 -5.86 8.15 3.58
N THR A 114 -5.42 7.79 2.38
CA THR A 114 -4.46 8.56 1.59
C THR A 114 -4.91 10.00 1.38
N LYS A 115 -6.15 10.18 0.90
CA LYS A 115 -6.71 11.50 0.59
C LYS A 115 -6.90 12.38 1.84
N ALA A 116 -7.35 11.78 2.94
CA ALA A 116 -7.54 12.50 4.19
C ALA A 116 -6.18 12.91 4.79
N LEU A 117 -5.26 11.96 4.90
CA LEU A 117 -3.94 12.20 5.48
C LEU A 117 -3.14 13.22 4.67
N ALA A 118 -3.20 13.17 3.32
CA ALA A 118 -2.55 14.15 2.46
C ALA A 118 -2.94 15.59 2.82
N LYS A 119 -4.23 15.84 3.08
CA LYS A 119 -4.71 17.16 3.48
C LYS A 119 -4.22 17.59 4.87
N GLU A 120 -4.09 16.64 5.80
CA GLU A 120 -3.63 16.93 7.17
C GLU A 120 -2.16 17.31 7.23
N VAL A 121 -1.32 16.73 6.36
CA VAL A 121 0.14 16.83 6.48
C VAL A 121 0.80 17.69 5.40
N ALA A 122 0.06 18.17 4.40
CA ALA A 122 0.60 18.97 3.29
C ALA A 122 1.38 20.20 3.76
N SER A 123 0.90 20.88 4.82
CA SER A 123 1.57 22.06 5.41
C SER A 123 2.94 21.75 6.04
N ARG A 124 3.29 20.47 6.14
CA ARG A 124 4.58 19.98 6.66
C ARG A 124 5.48 19.44 5.55
N ASN A 125 5.20 19.74 4.29
CA ASN A 125 5.91 19.21 3.12
C ASN A 125 5.93 17.67 3.08
N ILE A 126 4.87 17.02 3.58
CA ILE A 126 4.71 15.57 3.51
C ILE A 126 3.68 15.25 2.43
N THR A 127 4.09 14.47 1.43
CA THR A 127 3.18 13.95 0.40
C THR A 127 2.65 12.58 0.79
N VAL A 128 1.40 12.29 0.44
CA VAL A 128 0.78 10.98 0.68
C VAL A 128 0.03 10.56 -0.56
N ASN A 129 0.46 9.47 -1.20
CA ASN A 129 -0.14 8.96 -2.42
C ASN A 129 -0.45 7.47 -2.32
N ALA A 130 -1.41 7.00 -3.11
CA ALA A 130 -1.75 5.60 -3.25
C ALA A 130 -1.32 5.07 -4.62
N LEU A 131 -0.78 3.86 -4.66
CA LEU A 131 -0.46 3.15 -5.89
C LEU A 131 -1.42 1.97 -6.04
N ALA A 132 -2.39 2.07 -6.96
CA ALA A 132 -3.36 1.02 -7.24
C ALA A 132 -2.80 0.04 -8.27
N LEU A 133 -2.28 -1.08 -7.77
CA LEU A 133 -1.68 -2.12 -8.59
C LEU A 133 -2.76 -2.99 -9.24
N GLY A 134 -2.51 -3.38 -10.48
CA GLY A 134 -3.14 -4.53 -11.10
C GLY A 134 -2.51 -5.84 -10.62
N LEU A 135 -2.56 -6.86 -11.47
CA LEU A 135 -1.82 -8.09 -11.22
C LEU A 135 -0.35 -7.91 -11.57
N VAL A 136 0.50 -8.28 -10.63
CA VAL A 136 1.96 -8.24 -10.75
C VAL A 136 2.49 -9.68 -10.66
N GLU A 137 3.49 -10.03 -11.46
CA GLU A 137 4.16 -11.33 -11.42
C GLU A 137 4.90 -11.49 -10.09
N THR A 138 4.27 -12.24 -9.18
CA THR A 138 4.75 -12.58 -7.85
C THR A 138 4.49 -14.06 -7.59
N GLU A 139 5.05 -14.63 -6.53
CA GLU A 139 4.73 -15.99 -6.10
C GLU A 139 3.22 -16.19 -5.94
N MET A 140 2.51 -15.22 -5.39
CA MET A 140 1.05 -15.24 -5.24
C MET A 140 0.34 -15.33 -6.61
N ALA A 141 0.84 -14.70 -7.64
CA ALA A 141 0.27 -14.75 -8.99
C ALA A 141 0.60 -16.08 -9.70
N SER A 142 1.68 -16.76 -9.33
CA SER A 142 2.05 -18.06 -9.91
C SER A 142 1.14 -19.21 -9.43
N GLU A 143 0.50 -19.06 -8.28
CA GLU A 143 -0.44 -20.04 -7.72
C GLU A 143 -1.86 -19.94 -8.32
N MET A 144 -2.10 -18.94 -9.19
CA MET A 144 -3.39 -18.75 -9.84
C MET A 144 -3.69 -19.89 -10.82
N ASN A 145 -4.95 -20.32 -10.83
CA ASN A 145 -5.46 -21.23 -11.86
C ASN A 145 -5.26 -20.64 -13.26
N ALA A 146 -4.79 -21.47 -14.22
CA ALA A 146 -4.44 -21.03 -15.57
C ALA A 146 -5.63 -20.40 -16.30
N GLU A 147 -6.84 -20.96 -16.17
CA GLU A 147 -8.06 -20.42 -16.80
C GLU A 147 -8.41 -19.03 -16.25
N TYR A 148 -8.31 -18.85 -14.94
CA TYR A 148 -8.55 -17.56 -14.30
C TYR A 148 -7.49 -16.51 -14.71
N ARG A 149 -6.22 -16.94 -14.81
CA ARG A 149 -5.12 -16.09 -15.29
C ARG A 149 -5.35 -15.62 -16.71
N GLU A 150 -5.74 -16.51 -17.62
CA GLU A 150 -6.04 -16.18 -19.01
C GLU A 150 -7.22 -15.20 -19.12
N LYS A 151 -8.28 -15.44 -18.35
CA LYS A 151 -9.44 -14.56 -18.27
C LYS A 151 -9.07 -13.14 -17.82
N ILE A 152 -8.19 -13.01 -16.83
CA ILE A 152 -7.75 -11.68 -16.38
C ILE A 152 -6.84 -11.04 -17.43
N LEU A 153 -5.89 -11.78 -18.00
CA LEU A 153 -5.00 -11.28 -19.05
C LEU A 153 -5.79 -10.70 -20.23
N SER A 154 -6.90 -11.33 -20.61
CA SER A 154 -7.76 -10.83 -21.70
C SER A 154 -8.45 -9.48 -21.35
N GLN A 155 -8.52 -9.12 -20.08
CA GLN A 155 -9.11 -7.84 -19.64
C GLN A 155 -8.07 -6.73 -19.45
N ILE A 156 -6.78 -7.06 -19.47
CA ILE A 156 -5.70 -6.07 -19.34
C ILE A 156 -5.36 -5.53 -20.73
N PRO A 157 -5.58 -4.24 -21.02
CA PRO A 157 -5.27 -3.67 -22.34
C PRO A 157 -3.81 -3.84 -22.79
N LEU A 158 -2.84 -3.82 -21.86
CA LEU A 158 -1.44 -4.09 -22.18
C LEU A 158 -1.14 -5.58 -22.43
N GLY A 159 -2.11 -6.48 -22.25
CA GLY A 159 -2.01 -7.91 -22.57
C GLY A 159 -1.02 -8.71 -21.70
N ARG A 160 -0.53 -8.16 -20.62
CA ARG A 160 0.44 -8.80 -19.71
C ARG A 160 0.24 -8.40 -18.27
N LEU A 161 0.79 -9.16 -17.35
CA LEU A 161 0.94 -8.75 -15.94
C LEU A 161 2.03 -7.67 -15.85
N GLY A 162 1.95 -6.84 -14.80
CA GLY A 162 3.07 -6.00 -14.39
C GLY A 162 4.19 -6.83 -13.79
N ASN A 163 5.39 -6.30 -13.74
CA ASN A 163 6.49 -6.94 -13.01
C ASN A 163 6.87 -6.14 -11.75
N VAL A 164 7.61 -6.79 -10.86
CA VAL A 164 8.01 -6.20 -9.55
C VAL A 164 8.86 -4.95 -9.74
N GLN A 165 9.73 -4.94 -10.76
CA GLN A 165 10.63 -3.82 -11.05
C GLN A 165 9.85 -2.58 -11.50
N GLU A 166 8.87 -2.74 -12.39
CA GLU A 166 7.98 -1.63 -12.81
C GLU A 166 7.26 -1.01 -11.61
N THR A 167 6.76 -1.86 -10.70
CA THR A 167 6.12 -1.39 -9.46
C THR A 167 7.09 -0.61 -8.57
N ALA A 168 8.31 -1.14 -8.39
CA ALA A 168 9.33 -0.50 -7.57
C ALA A 168 9.75 0.86 -8.14
N GLU A 169 9.89 0.98 -9.45
CA GLU A 169 10.25 2.24 -10.13
C GLU A 169 9.18 3.31 -9.95
N ILE A 170 7.89 2.94 -10.01
CA ILE A 170 6.80 3.88 -9.73
C ILE A 170 6.84 4.34 -8.26
N VAL A 171 7.08 3.42 -7.32
CA VAL A 171 7.25 3.78 -5.89
C VAL A 171 8.43 4.73 -5.72
N CYS A 172 9.58 4.44 -6.31
CA CYS A 172 10.76 5.30 -6.28
C CYS A 172 10.47 6.70 -6.87
N PHE A 173 9.72 6.77 -7.97
CA PHE A 173 9.27 8.06 -8.53
C PHE A 173 8.42 8.84 -7.52
N LEU A 174 7.41 8.21 -6.91
CA LEU A 174 6.53 8.86 -5.93
C LEU A 174 7.26 9.32 -4.65
N LEU A 175 8.37 8.69 -4.31
CA LEU A 175 9.23 9.07 -3.20
C LEU A 175 10.30 10.11 -3.59
N SER A 176 10.47 10.40 -4.87
CA SER A 176 11.50 11.31 -5.38
C SER A 176 11.04 12.77 -5.39
N PRO A 177 11.99 13.74 -5.47
CA PRO A 177 11.66 15.15 -5.66
C PRO A 177 10.83 15.46 -6.92
N ALA A 178 10.87 14.60 -7.94
CA ALA A 178 10.07 14.74 -9.16
C ALA A 178 8.55 14.65 -8.89
N ALA A 179 8.15 14.01 -7.79
CA ALA A 179 6.75 13.89 -7.36
C ALA A 179 6.36 14.89 -6.25
N ALA A 180 7.18 15.88 -5.94
CA ALA A 180 6.97 16.80 -4.81
C ALA A 180 5.65 17.60 -4.87
N TYR A 181 5.04 17.73 -6.05
CA TYR A 181 3.75 18.43 -6.25
C TYR A 181 2.57 17.43 -6.43
N ILE A 182 2.79 16.14 -6.16
CA ILE A 182 1.77 15.09 -6.24
C ILE A 182 1.44 14.65 -4.81
N THR A 183 0.20 14.91 -4.36
CA THR A 183 -0.29 14.46 -3.06
C THR A 183 -1.80 14.22 -3.07
N GLY A 184 -2.26 13.21 -2.35
CA GLY A 184 -3.66 12.79 -2.30
C GLY A 184 -4.12 11.99 -3.53
N GLU A 185 -3.21 11.64 -4.44
CA GLU A 185 -3.53 10.98 -5.69
C GLU A 185 -3.54 9.45 -5.58
N VAL A 186 -4.34 8.84 -6.48
CA VAL A 186 -4.38 7.39 -6.67
C VAL A 186 -3.84 7.09 -8.05
N ILE A 187 -2.61 6.65 -8.10
CA ILE A 187 -1.92 6.30 -9.36
C ILE A 187 -2.29 4.86 -9.73
N ASN A 188 -2.92 4.69 -10.89
CA ASN A 188 -3.27 3.37 -11.41
C ASN A 188 -2.07 2.77 -12.16
N ALA A 189 -1.50 1.68 -11.65
CA ALA A 189 -0.46 0.88 -12.29
C ALA A 189 -0.97 -0.55 -12.54
N ASN A 190 -1.92 -0.67 -13.45
CA ASN A 190 -2.71 -1.88 -13.64
C ASN A 190 -2.84 -2.33 -15.11
N GLY A 191 -1.99 -1.80 -15.99
CA GLY A 191 -2.01 -2.15 -17.41
C GLY A 191 -3.27 -1.73 -18.17
N GLY A 192 -4.06 -0.80 -17.60
CA GLY A 192 -5.33 -0.34 -18.14
C GLY A 192 -6.55 -1.15 -17.68
N LEU A 193 -6.38 -2.09 -16.74
CA LEU A 193 -7.48 -2.92 -16.23
C LEU A 193 -8.60 -2.07 -15.56
N ALA A 194 -8.23 -0.93 -14.98
CA ALA A 194 -9.17 0.07 -14.48
C ALA A 194 -8.73 1.45 -14.99
N MET A 195 -9.54 2.04 -15.84
CA MET A 195 -9.35 3.38 -16.41
C MET A 195 -10.56 4.26 -16.07
#